data_783e5a536abf32a6f05a45b14ebbdae4
#
_entry.id   783e5a536abf32a6f05a45b14ebbdae4
#
_cell.length_a   1.000
_cell.length_b   1.000
_cell.length_c   1.000
_cell.angle_alpha   90.00
_cell.angle_beta   90.00
_cell.angle_gamma   90.00
#
_symmetry.space_group_name_H-M   'P 1'
#
loop_
_entity.id
_entity.type
_entity.pdbx_description
1 polymer ?
#
loop_
_entity_poly.entity_id
_entity_poly.type
_entity_poly.pdbx_seq_one_letter_code
_entity_poly.pdbx_strand_id
1 'polypeptide(L)'
;MKLIIGNKNYSSWSLRGWLAAKQSGLAFEELTVHIDGDDWQAMKRQDGEFAPSASKVPVLWDGEVVVWDSLAILEYLADKVGRDRFWPKDDAARGMARAMVAEMHSSYLGMRRQCPMNIRRRIEGLELSDEARSDIVRVLGLWAEARARFGKGGPFLFGTFCAADIFYAPVVTRFVTYGIGVPGFAQAYMQAVWEHDWMQHWIREAENEEWTIEQFEMAEA
;
A
#
# COMPACT_ATOMS: atom_id res chain seq x y z
N MET A 1 0.27 17.50 -11.33
CA MET A 1 -0.77 16.55 -10.87
C MET A 1 -1.12 16.87 -9.43
N LYS A 2 -2.31 16.45 -8.95
CA LYS A 2 -2.72 16.52 -7.55
C LYS A 2 -3.17 15.13 -7.10
N LEU A 3 -2.63 14.66 -5.99
CA LEU A 3 -3.00 13.38 -5.39
C LEU A 3 -3.72 13.62 -4.06
N ILE A 4 -4.97 13.16 -3.98
CA ILE A 4 -5.78 13.23 -2.77
C ILE A 4 -5.69 11.88 -2.07
N ILE A 5 -5.27 11.91 -0.81
CA ILE A 5 -5.06 10.74 0.05
C ILE A 5 -5.80 10.89 1.37
N GLY A 6 -6.06 9.79 2.03
CA GLY A 6 -6.54 9.78 3.42
C GLY A 6 -5.39 9.65 4.41
N ASN A 7 -5.75 9.55 5.69
CA ASN A 7 -4.83 9.40 6.83
C ASN A 7 -3.66 8.46 6.54
N LYS A 8 -2.45 8.93 6.74
CA LYS A 8 -1.24 8.13 6.48
C LYS A 8 -1.10 6.97 7.45
N ASN A 9 -1.57 7.13 8.68
CA ASN A 9 -1.52 6.04 9.66
C ASN A 9 -2.40 4.84 9.27
N TYR A 10 -3.56 5.06 8.64
CA TYR A 10 -4.59 4.03 8.48
C TYR A 10 -4.86 3.62 7.02
N SER A 11 -4.66 4.53 6.06
CA SER A 11 -5.09 4.29 4.68
C SER A 11 -4.08 3.53 3.84
N SER A 12 -4.22 2.21 3.82
CA SER A 12 -3.40 1.34 2.98
C SER A 12 -3.58 1.58 1.46
N TRP A 13 -4.74 2.05 1.05
CA TRP A 13 -5.02 2.42 -0.33
C TRP A 13 -4.28 3.69 -0.73
N SER A 14 -4.27 4.69 0.15
CA SER A 14 -3.53 5.94 -0.04
C SER A 14 -2.02 5.71 -0.10
N LEU A 15 -1.47 4.85 0.75
CA LEU A 15 -0.05 4.48 0.70
C LEU A 15 0.34 3.94 -0.68
N ARG A 16 -0.46 3.06 -1.29
CA ARG A 16 -0.19 2.52 -2.62
C ARG A 16 -0.20 3.60 -3.69
N GLY A 17 -1.23 4.44 -3.71
CA GLY A 17 -1.32 5.55 -4.67
C GLY A 17 -0.18 6.54 -4.53
N TRP A 18 0.20 6.84 -3.29
CA TRP A 18 1.31 7.75 -3.00
C TRP A 18 2.67 7.17 -3.42
N LEU A 19 2.94 5.91 -3.11
CA LEU A 19 4.15 5.23 -3.57
C LEU A 19 4.22 5.15 -5.10
N ALA A 20 3.07 4.92 -5.77
CA ALA A 20 3.01 4.95 -7.23
C ALA A 20 3.33 6.35 -7.78
N ALA A 21 2.81 7.41 -7.16
CA ALA A 21 3.13 8.78 -7.55
C ALA A 21 4.63 9.09 -7.36
N LYS A 22 5.24 8.67 -6.26
CA LYS A 22 6.70 8.77 -6.02
C LYS A 22 7.49 7.98 -7.07
N GLN A 23 7.09 6.74 -7.37
CA GLN A 23 7.75 5.89 -8.37
C GLN A 23 7.69 6.50 -9.76
N SER A 24 6.64 7.25 -10.11
CA SER A 24 6.55 7.94 -11.39
C SER A 24 7.66 8.99 -11.59
N GLY A 25 8.11 9.60 -10.51
CA GLY A 25 9.07 10.72 -10.54
C GLY A 25 8.48 12.03 -11.06
N LEU A 26 7.18 12.07 -11.32
CA LEU A 26 6.48 13.28 -11.72
C LEU A 26 6.16 14.15 -10.50
N ALA A 27 6.20 15.46 -10.67
CA ALA A 27 5.81 16.39 -9.60
C ALA A 27 4.28 16.32 -9.37
N PHE A 28 3.90 16.27 -8.10
CA PHE A 28 2.50 16.31 -7.69
C PHE A 28 2.33 17.10 -6.39
N GLU A 29 1.18 17.75 -6.29
CA GLU A 29 0.65 18.30 -5.04
C GLU A 29 -0.03 17.17 -4.26
N GLU A 30 0.21 17.12 -2.96
CA GLU A 30 -0.42 16.18 -2.05
C GLU A 30 -1.49 16.89 -1.22
N LEU A 31 -2.69 16.34 -1.21
CA LEU A 31 -3.76 16.74 -0.30
C LEU A 31 -4.14 15.57 0.59
N THR A 32 -3.80 15.66 1.88
CA THR A 32 -4.22 14.68 2.88
C THR A 32 -5.54 15.11 3.52
N VAL A 33 -6.52 14.21 3.55
CA VAL A 33 -7.83 14.44 4.16
C VAL A 33 -8.05 13.50 5.33
N HIS A 34 -8.66 14.03 6.38
CA HIS A 34 -9.04 13.23 7.54
C HIS A 34 -10.27 12.37 7.19
N ILE A 35 -10.06 11.05 7.02
CA ILE A 35 -11.15 10.10 6.80
C ILE A 35 -12.08 10.12 8.01
N ASP A 36 -13.38 10.22 7.76
CA ASP A 36 -14.45 10.37 8.75
C ASP A 36 -14.48 11.69 9.54
N GLY A 37 -13.57 12.63 9.27
CA GLY A 37 -13.60 13.98 9.79
C GLY A 37 -14.64 14.89 9.09
N ASP A 38 -14.82 16.09 9.63
CA ASP A 38 -15.79 17.06 9.09
C ASP A 38 -15.51 17.46 7.64
N ASP A 39 -14.25 17.67 7.30
CA ASP A 39 -13.81 17.97 5.93
C ASP A 39 -14.14 16.84 4.96
N TRP A 40 -13.95 15.58 5.38
CA TRP A 40 -14.32 14.41 4.61
C TRP A 40 -15.81 14.37 4.32
N GLN A 41 -16.65 14.62 5.33
CA GLN A 41 -18.10 14.65 5.18
C GLN A 41 -18.56 15.84 4.31
N ALA A 42 -17.88 16.98 4.38
CA ALA A 42 -18.14 18.11 3.52
C ALA A 42 -17.78 17.81 2.05
N MET A 43 -16.62 17.22 1.79
CA MET A 43 -16.15 16.85 0.45
C MET A 43 -17.02 15.77 -0.20
N LYS A 44 -17.59 14.84 0.57
CA LYS A 44 -18.55 13.85 0.08
C LYS A 44 -19.85 14.46 -0.47
N ARG A 45 -20.27 15.59 0.07
CA ARG A 45 -21.55 16.25 -0.26
C ARG A 45 -21.46 17.21 -1.44
N GLN A 46 -20.26 17.56 -1.88
CA GLN A 46 -20.06 18.48 -2.99
C GLN A 46 -19.83 17.69 -4.27
N ASP A 47 -20.31 18.22 -5.41
CA ASP A 47 -19.89 17.78 -6.76
C ASP A 47 -18.41 18.21 -6.97
N GLY A 48 -17.52 17.70 -6.11
CA GLY A 48 -16.15 18.11 -5.99
C GLY A 48 -15.16 17.04 -6.40
N GLU A 49 -13.93 17.23 -5.97
CA GLU A 49 -12.78 16.42 -6.36
C GLU A 49 -12.88 14.92 -6.00
N PHE A 50 -13.82 14.54 -5.11
CA PHE A 50 -14.11 13.14 -4.74
C PHE A 50 -15.30 12.54 -5.49
N ALA A 51 -16.13 13.33 -6.15
CA ALA A 51 -17.34 12.83 -6.79
C ALA A 51 -17.06 11.63 -7.73
N PRO A 52 -16.01 11.68 -8.59
CA PRO A 52 -15.73 10.58 -9.50
C PRO A 52 -15.40 9.24 -8.82
N SER A 53 -14.78 9.27 -7.64
CA SER A 53 -14.37 8.06 -6.89
C SER A 53 -15.44 7.51 -5.95
N ALA A 54 -16.64 8.08 -5.95
CA ALA A 54 -17.65 7.83 -4.92
C ALA A 54 -17.09 8.04 -3.50
N SER A 55 -16.31 9.11 -3.33
CA SER A 55 -15.67 9.51 -2.07
C SER A 55 -14.66 8.49 -1.52
N LYS A 56 -13.95 7.79 -2.38
CA LYS A 56 -12.85 6.90 -2.00
C LYS A 56 -11.50 7.54 -2.30
N VAL A 57 -10.52 7.25 -1.47
CA VAL A 57 -9.12 7.63 -1.67
C VAL A 57 -8.27 6.39 -1.98
N PRO A 58 -7.17 6.54 -2.75
CA PRO A 58 -6.63 7.75 -3.35
C PRO A 58 -7.36 8.18 -4.63
N VAL A 59 -7.27 9.49 -4.96
CA VAL A 59 -7.71 10.04 -6.26
C VAL A 59 -6.58 10.88 -6.85
N LEU A 60 -6.24 10.63 -8.10
CA LEU A 60 -5.26 11.40 -8.85
C LEU A 60 -5.95 12.29 -9.87
N TRP A 61 -5.67 13.58 -9.80
CA TRP A 61 -6.03 14.56 -10.83
C TRP A 61 -4.80 14.94 -11.65
N ASP A 62 -4.92 14.87 -12.97
CA ASP A 62 -3.91 15.31 -13.92
C ASP A 62 -4.55 16.19 -14.98
N GLY A 63 -4.63 17.48 -14.69
CA GLY A 63 -5.49 18.39 -15.44
C GLY A 63 -6.96 17.99 -15.32
N GLU A 64 -7.61 17.69 -16.43
CA GLU A 64 -9.01 17.22 -16.46
C GLU A 64 -9.15 15.71 -16.29
N VAL A 65 -8.05 14.97 -16.32
CA VAL A 65 -8.06 13.51 -16.17
C VAL A 65 -8.15 13.16 -14.67
N VAL A 66 -9.14 12.37 -14.33
CA VAL A 66 -9.33 11.84 -12.96
C VAL A 66 -9.15 10.34 -12.96
N VAL A 67 -8.28 9.85 -12.08
CA VAL A 67 -8.01 8.42 -11.93
C VAL A 67 -8.20 7.99 -10.48
N TRP A 68 -8.97 6.96 -10.27
CA TRP A 68 -9.12 6.17 -9.06
C TRP A 68 -9.29 4.72 -9.52
N ASP A 69 -8.95 3.73 -8.86
CA ASP A 69 -8.38 3.44 -7.58
C ASP A 69 -6.83 3.37 -7.61
N SER A 70 -6.22 2.79 -6.56
CA SER A 70 -4.76 2.73 -6.45
C SER A 70 -4.07 1.94 -7.56
N LEU A 71 -4.68 0.86 -8.08
CA LEU A 71 -4.13 0.09 -9.20
C LEU A 71 -4.28 0.84 -10.52
N ALA A 72 -5.42 1.47 -10.75
CA ALA A 72 -5.64 2.30 -11.93
C ALA A 72 -4.67 3.50 -11.95
N ILE A 73 -4.43 4.14 -10.80
CA ILE A 73 -3.43 5.21 -10.66
C ILE A 73 -2.03 4.70 -11.02
N LEU A 74 -1.64 3.53 -10.52
CA LEU A 74 -0.34 2.94 -10.83
C LEU A 74 -0.19 2.68 -12.34
N GLU A 75 -1.18 2.06 -12.98
CA GLU A 75 -1.12 1.76 -14.41
C GLU A 75 -1.15 3.04 -15.26
N TYR A 76 -1.97 4.03 -14.90
CA TYR A 76 -1.98 5.33 -15.56
C TYR A 76 -0.60 6.01 -15.53
N LEU A 77 0.04 6.00 -14.36
CA LEU A 77 1.38 6.56 -14.20
C LEU A 77 2.44 5.75 -14.96
N ALA A 78 2.31 4.41 -14.98
CA ALA A 78 3.20 3.54 -15.74
C ALA A 78 3.12 3.81 -17.26
N ASP A 79 1.93 4.06 -17.78
CA ASP A 79 1.76 4.44 -19.18
C ASP A 79 2.37 5.82 -19.50
N LYS A 80 2.30 6.77 -18.54
CA LYS A 80 2.89 8.12 -18.73
C LYS A 80 4.41 8.13 -18.76
N VAL A 81 5.07 7.35 -17.88
CA VAL A 81 6.54 7.47 -17.69
C VAL A 81 7.31 6.27 -18.22
N GLY A 82 6.60 5.27 -18.71
CA GLY A 82 7.17 4.02 -19.21
C GLY A 82 6.97 2.86 -18.23
N ARG A 83 6.45 1.78 -18.76
CA ARG A 83 6.09 0.56 -18.05
C ARG A 83 7.25 -0.02 -17.24
N ASP A 84 8.47 0.02 -17.77
CA ASP A 84 9.68 -0.55 -17.15
C ASP A 84 10.07 0.15 -15.84
N ARG A 85 9.51 1.32 -15.57
CA ARG A 85 9.71 2.02 -14.31
C ARG A 85 8.93 1.38 -13.16
N PHE A 86 7.82 0.72 -13.49
CA PHE A 86 6.92 0.11 -12.52
C PHE A 86 6.98 -1.42 -12.52
N TRP A 87 7.22 -2.03 -13.65
CA TRP A 87 7.12 -3.46 -13.84
C TRP A 87 8.44 -4.08 -14.27
N PRO A 88 8.72 -5.34 -13.86
CA PRO A 88 9.89 -6.08 -14.36
C PRO A 88 9.92 -6.13 -15.88
N LYS A 89 11.12 -6.05 -16.47
CA LYS A 89 11.31 -6.11 -17.93
C LYS A 89 11.08 -7.51 -18.49
N ASP A 90 11.49 -8.53 -17.75
CA ASP A 90 11.25 -9.94 -18.12
C ASP A 90 9.77 -10.26 -18.12
N ASP A 91 9.29 -10.94 -19.16
CA ASP A 91 7.86 -11.19 -19.36
C ASP A 91 7.27 -12.12 -18.28
N ALA A 92 8.03 -13.16 -17.87
CA ALA A 92 7.56 -14.08 -16.85
C ALA A 92 7.52 -13.42 -15.47
N ALA A 93 8.55 -12.62 -15.13
CA ALA A 93 8.59 -11.81 -13.91
C ALA A 93 7.44 -10.78 -13.90
N ARG A 94 7.22 -10.09 -15.01
CA ARG A 94 6.15 -9.10 -15.15
C ARG A 94 4.77 -9.73 -15.05
N GLY A 95 4.56 -10.89 -15.64
CA GLY A 95 3.31 -11.65 -15.53
C GLY A 95 3.01 -12.02 -14.09
N MET A 96 4.01 -12.56 -13.36
CA MET A 96 3.87 -12.88 -11.95
C MET A 96 3.65 -11.65 -11.08
N ALA A 97 4.40 -10.57 -11.31
CA ALA A 97 4.24 -9.32 -10.56
C ALA A 97 2.81 -8.76 -10.70
N ARG A 98 2.24 -8.77 -11.91
CA ARG A 98 0.86 -8.33 -12.15
C ARG A 98 -0.17 -9.23 -11.47
N ALA A 99 0.01 -10.55 -11.53
CA ALA A 99 -0.87 -11.49 -10.83
C ALA A 99 -0.85 -11.24 -9.31
N MET A 100 0.34 -11.09 -8.72
CA MET A 100 0.50 -10.78 -7.30
C MET A 100 -0.13 -9.45 -6.90
N VAL A 101 0.02 -8.41 -7.73
CA VAL A 101 -0.60 -7.10 -7.49
C VAL A 101 -2.12 -7.19 -7.56
N ALA A 102 -2.68 -7.86 -8.55
CA ALA A 102 -4.12 -8.03 -8.70
C ALA A 102 -4.71 -8.85 -7.54
N GLU A 103 -4.04 -9.93 -7.12
CA GLU A 103 -4.45 -10.74 -5.98
C GLU A 103 -4.38 -9.92 -4.67
N MET A 104 -3.29 -9.15 -4.45
CA MET A 104 -3.21 -8.27 -3.30
C MET A 104 -4.28 -7.16 -3.32
N HIS A 105 -4.65 -6.68 -4.50
CA HIS A 105 -5.68 -5.65 -4.65
C HIS A 105 -7.06 -6.16 -4.21
N SER A 106 -7.45 -7.35 -4.60
CA SER A 106 -8.81 -7.88 -4.47
C SER A 106 -9.04 -8.88 -3.33
N SER A 107 -7.98 -9.38 -2.70
CA SER A 107 -8.06 -10.53 -1.79
C SER A 107 -7.55 -10.22 -0.37
N TYR A 108 -7.34 -11.26 0.43
CA TYR A 108 -6.80 -11.24 1.79
C TYR A 108 -7.71 -10.53 2.80
N LEU A 109 -9.00 -10.80 2.73
CA LEU A 109 -10.00 -10.14 3.59
C LEU A 109 -9.87 -10.52 5.05
N GLY A 110 -9.48 -11.76 5.36
CA GLY A 110 -9.23 -12.21 6.74
C GLY A 110 -8.11 -11.40 7.39
N MET A 111 -6.95 -11.33 6.74
CA MET A 111 -5.83 -10.52 7.19
C MET A 111 -6.19 -9.03 7.29
N ARG A 112 -6.91 -8.47 6.30
CA ARG A 112 -7.24 -7.04 6.29
C ARG A 112 -8.18 -6.65 7.42
N ARG A 113 -9.15 -7.51 7.76
CA ARG A 113 -10.12 -7.27 8.83
C ARG A 113 -9.48 -7.36 10.20
N GLN A 114 -8.65 -8.39 10.41
CA GLN A 114 -8.07 -8.66 11.72
C GLN A 114 -6.80 -7.84 11.98
N CYS A 115 -6.07 -7.48 10.93
CA CYS A 115 -4.85 -6.68 11.00
C CYS A 115 -5.03 -5.38 10.17
N PRO A 116 -5.90 -4.43 10.55
CA PRO A 116 -6.02 -3.15 9.87
C PRO A 116 -4.67 -2.41 9.88
N MET A 117 -4.43 -1.56 8.89
CA MET A 117 -3.21 -0.76 8.88
C MET A 117 -3.25 0.29 9.99
N ASN A 118 -2.26 0.26 10.86
CA ASN A 118 -2.01 1.26 11.89
C ASN A 118 -0.49 1.34 12.12
N ILE A 119 0.16 2.34 11.53
CA ILE A 119 1.63 2.43 11.53
C ILE A 119 2.19 2.74 12.91
N ARG A 120 1.45 3.54 13.70
CA ARG A 120 1.88 4.00 15.03
C ARG A 120 1.86 2.90 16.09
N ARG A 121 0.99 1.90 15.94
CA ARG A 121 0.78 0.87 16.96
C ARG A 121 1.78 -0.28 16.85
N ARG A 122 2.02 -0.89 17.99
CA ARG A 122 2.66 -2.21 18.13
C ARG A 122 1.75 -3.05 19.01
N ILE A 123 1.25 -4.13 18.46
CA ILE A 123 0.28 -5.02 19.09
C ILE A 123 0.88 -6.42 19.10
N GLU A 124 1.15 -6.93 20.27
CA GLU A 124 1.70 -8.27 20.47
C GLU A 124 0.61 -9.25 20.93
N GLY A 125 0.81 -10.52 20.65
CA GLY A 125 -0.06 -11.58 21.14
C GLY A 125 -1.42 -11.69 20.44
N LEU A 126 -1.64 -11.05 19.29
CA LEU A 126 -2.89 -11.18 18.55
C LEU A 126 -3.11 -12.63 18.10
N GLU A 127 -4.20 -13.25 18.60
CA GLU A 127 -4.63 -14.56 18.09
C GLU A 127 -5.30 -14.43 16.75
N LEU A 128 -4.61 -14.93 15.71
CA LEU A 128 -5.12 -14.86 14.34
C LEU A 128 -6.21 -15.93 14.10
N SER A 129 -7.25 -15.57 13.38
CA SER A 129 -8.22 -16.51 12.83
C SER A 129 -7.60 -17.41 11.75
N ASP A 130 -8.24 -18.54 11.47
CA ASP A 130 -7.78 -19.44 10.40
C ASP A 130 -7.80 -18.76 9.03
N GLU A 131 -8.78 -17.88 8.76
CA GLU A 131 -8.84 -17.08 7.54
C GLU A 131 -7.62 -16.16 7.42
N ALA A 132 -7.31 -15.41 8.49
CA ALA A 132 -6.14 -14.52 8.49
C ALA A 132 -4.81 -15.29 8.39
N ARG A 133 -4.69 -16.43 9.06
CA ARG A 133 -3.50 -17.31 8.94
C ARG A 133 -3.33 -17.80 7.51
N SER A 134 -4.42 -18.25 6.87
CA SER A 134 -4.41 -18.72 5.48
C SER A 134 -3.96 -17.61 4.52
N ASP A 135 -4.46 -16.39 4.69
CA ASP A 135 -4.05 -15.22 3.90
C ASP A 135 -2.56 -14.93 4.07
N ILE A 136 -2.05 -14.94 5.30
CA ILE A 136 -0.64 -14.70 5.61
C ILE A 136 0.25 -15.78 4.98
N VAL A 137 -0.14 -17.05 5.09
CA VAL A 137 0.59 -18.17 4.47
C VAL A 137 0.66 -18.00 2.94
N ARG A 138 -0.46 -17.60 2.32
CA ARG A 138 -0.51 -17.31 0.87
C ARG A 138 0.42 -16.16 0.48
N VAL A 139 0.40 -15.07 1.22
CA VAL A 139 1.31 -13.91 1.01
C VAL A 139 2.77 -14.35 1.09
N LEU A 140 3.14 -15.06 2.15
CA LEU A 140 4.52 -15.54 2.34
C LEU A 140 4.96 -16.52 1.25
N GLY A 141 4.06 -17.38 0.79
CA GLY A 141 4.30 -18.29 -0.33
C GLY A 141 4.60 -17.55 -1.64
N LEU A 142 3.82 -16.51 -1.94
CA LEU A 142 4.04 -15.66 -3.12
C LEU A 142 5.37 -14.89 -3.02
N TRP A 143 5.70 -14.35 -1.84
CA TRP A 143 6.99 -13.68 -1.66
C TRP A 143 8.16 -14.63 -1.83
N ALA A 144 8.06 -15.85 -1.28
CA ALA A 144 9.08 -16.89 -1.43
C ALA A 144 9.31 -17.25 -2.91
N GLU A 145 8.23 -17.47 -3.66
CA GLU A 145 8.32 -17.83 -5.07
C GLU A 145 8.90 -16.69 -5.91
N ALA A 146 8.42 -15.44 -5.71
CA ALA A 146 8.92 -14.27 -6.43
C ALA A 146 10.42 -14.07 -6.16
N ARG A 147 10.83 -14.13 -4.89
CA ARG A 147 12.25 -14.00 -4.50
C ARG A 147 13.12 -15.11 -5.06
N ALA A 148 12.67 -16.37 -5.01
CA ALA A 148 13.43 -17.51 -5.51
C ALA A 148 13.66 -17.43 -7.03
N ARG A 149 12.63 -17.02 -7.78
CA ARG A 149 12.69 -17.00 -9.25
C ARG A 149 13.30 -15.71 -9.80
N PHE A 150 12.98 -14.57 -9.22
CA PHE A 150 13.23 -13.26 -9.83
C PHE A 150 13.91 -12.26 -8.89
N GLY A 151 14.17 -12.61 -7.64
CA GLY A 151 14.73 -11.70 -6.64
C GLY A 151 16.23 -11.39 -6.77
N LYS A 152 16.91 -11.90 -7.79
CA LYS A 152 18.34 -11.62 -8.02
C LYS A 152 18.53 -10.15 -8.39
N GLY A 153 19.58 -9.54 -7.81
CA GLY A 153 19.94 -8.14 -8.14
C GLY A 153 19.42 -7.09 -7.18
N GLY A 154 18.74 -7.48 -6.09
CA GLY A 154 18.35 -6.54 -5.05
C GLY A 154 17.47 -7.15 -3.95
N PRO A 155 17.08 -6.36 -2.94
CA PRO A 155 16.37 -6.86 -1.77
C PRO A 155 14.86 -7.01 -1.97
N PHE A 156 14.30 -6.48 -3.08
CA PHE A 156 12.86 -6.44 -3.34
C PHE A 156 12.35 -7.71 -4.03
N LEU A 157 11.02 -7.91 -4.14
CA LEU A 157 10.42 -9.15 -4.63
C LEU A 157 10.94 -9.58 -6.00
N PHE A 158 11.14 -8.61 -6.89
CA PHE A 158 11.67 -8.83 -8.24
C PHE A 158 13.06 -8.21 -8.44
N GLY A 159 13.86 -8.13 -7.37
CA GLY A 159 15.20 -7.54 -7.36
C GLY A 159 15.17 -6.04 -7.10
N THR A 160 14.63 -5.24 -8.00
CA THR A 160 14.46 -3.78 -7.83
C THR A 160 13.05 -3.45 -7.35
N PHE A 161 12.92 -2.30 -6.65
CA PHE A 161 11.62 -1.81 -6.19
C PHE A 161 10.65 -1.61 -7.37
N CYS A 162 9.47 -2.19 -7.29
CA CYS A 162 8.50 -2.21 -8.38
C CYS A 162 7.04 -2.17 -7.88
N ALA A 163 6.09 -2.28 -8.78
CA ALA A 163 4.67 -2.28 -8.48
C ALA A 163 4.25 -3.33 -7.43
N ALA A 164 4.89 -4.51 -7.43
CA ALA A 164 4.61 -5.52 -6.42
C ALA A 164 4.97 -5.01 -5.01
N ASP A 165 6.13 -4.38 -4.84
CA ASP A 165 6.56 -3.85 -3.55
C ASP A 165 5.66 -2.72 -3.07
N ILE A 166 5.20 -1.85 -3.99
CA ILE A 166 4.19 -0.81 -3.70
C ILE A 166 2.92 -1.45 -3.12
N PHE A 167 2.43 -2.52 -3.73
CA PHE A 167 1.18 -3.15 -3.31
C PHE A 167 1.31 -3.97 -2.02
N TYR A 168 2.49 -4.54 -1.76
CA TYR A 168 2.76 -5.27 -0.52
C TYR A 168 3.31 -4.37 0.61
N ALA A 169 3.68 -3.12 0.38
CA ALA A 169 4.11 -2.21 1.43
C ALA A 169 3.11 -2.11 2.60
N PRO A 170 1.78 -1.99 2.38
CA PRO A 170 0.82 -2.02 3.49
C PRO A 170 0.73 -3.37 4.22
N VAL A 171 1.15 -4.47 3.60
CA VAL A 171 1.24 -5.78 4.28
C VAL A 171 2.44 -5.79 5.22
N VAL A 172 3.56 -5.25 4.75
CA VAL A 172 4.76 -5.07 5.59
C VAL A 172 4.43 -4.25 6.83
N THR A 173 3.71 -3.13 6.68
CA THR A 173 3.31 -2.32 7.85
C THR A 173 2.45 -3.11 8.82
N ARG A 174 1.47 -3.90 8.33
CA ARG A 174 0.64 -4.78 9.17
C ARG A 174 1.47 -5.82 9.90
N PHE A 175 2.38 -6.49 9.21
CA PHE A 175 3.21 -7.51 9.83
C PHE A 175 4.10 -6.94 10.94
N VAL A 176 4.60 -5.71 10.76
CA VAL A 176 5.34 -4.99 11.80
C VAL A 176 4.43 -4.59 12.97
N THR A 177 3.26 -4.03 12.69
CA THR A 177 2.30 -3.59 13.71
C THR A 177 1.87 -4.73 14.64
N TYR A 178 1.56 -5.90 14.06
CA TYR A 178 0.99 -7.04 14.78
C TYR A 178 2.03 -8.12 15.15
N GLY A 179 3.32 -7.83 15.01
CA GLY A 179 4.38 -8.78 15.39
C GLY A 179 4.29 -10.13 14.67
N ILE A 180 3.84 -10.15 13.40
CA ILE A 180 3.64 -11.40 12.67
C ILE A 180 4.98 -12.11 12.43
N GLY A 181 5.12 -13.30 13.00
CA GLY A 181 6.31 -14.12 12.81
C GLY A 181 6.48 -14.57 11.37
N VAL A 182 7.63 -14.28 10.77
CA VAL A 182 7.92 -14.58 9.37
C VAL A 182 9.27 -15.30 9.18
N PRO A 183 9.45 -16.08 8.10
CA PRO A 183 10.75 -16.67 7.75
C PRO A 183 11.82 -15.61 7.47
N GLY A 184 13.11 -15.96 7.66
CA GLY A 184 14.22 -15.02 7.50
C GLY A 184 14.30 -14.30 6.17
N PHE A 185 13.93 -14.94 5.05
CA PHE A 185 13.88 -14.29 3.74
C PHE A 185 12.81 -13.18 3.68
N ALA A 186 11.66 -13.42 4.31
CA ALA A 186 10.58 -12.44 4.39
C ALA A 186 10.93 -11.29 5.34
N GLN A 187 11.63 -11.58 6.42
CA GLN A 187 12.16 -10.56 7.33
C GLN A 187 13.12 -9.61 6.61
N ALA A 188 14.05 -10.15 5.82
CA ALA A 188 14.96 -9.34 5.02
C ALA A 188 14.24 -8.47 3.97
N TYR A 189 13.22 -9.02 3.32
CA TYR A 189 12.37 -8.27 2.41
C TYR A 189 11.57 -7.15 3.13
N MET A 190 10.95 -7.48 4.24
CA MET A 190 10.20 -6.51 5.05
C MET A 190 11.09 -5.36 5.50
N GLN A 191 12.32 -5.68 5.94
CA GLN A 191 13.32 -4.67 6.32
C GLN A 191 13.63 -3.75 5.15
N ALA A 192 13.89 -4.30 3.95
CA ALA A 192 14.19 -3.50 2.76
C ALA A 192 13.04 -2.56 2.37
N VAL A 193 11.80 -3.02 2.46
CA VAL A 193 10.62 -2.17 2.23
C VAL A 193 10.50 -1.11 3.31
N TRP A 194 10.64 -1.48 4.57
CA TRP A 194 10.53 -0.56 5.71
C TRP A 194 11.56 0.55 5.65
N GLU A 195 12.82 0.23 5.31
CA GLU A 195 13.95 1.15 5.23
C GLU A 195 13.99 1.96 3.92
N HIS A 196 13.12 1.67 2.96
CA HIS A 196 13.05 2.44 1.72
C HIS A 196 12.72 3.90 2.01
N ASP A 197 13.45 4.85 1.40
CA ASP A 197 13.33 6.29 1.69
C ASP A 197 11.89 6.82 1.66
N TRP A 198 11.09 6.37 0.70
CA TRP A 198 9.68 6.78 0.60
C TRP A 198 8.83 6.20 1.73
N MET A 199 9.10 4.96 2.13
CA MET A 199 8.42 4.35 3.27
C MET A 199 8.79 5.06 4.57
N GLN A 200 10.06 5.38 4.77
CA GLN A 200 10.50 6.16 5.94
C GLN A 200 9.89 7.57 5.96
N HIS A 201 9.74 8.20 4.80
CA HIS A 201 9.02 9.47 4.72
C HIS A 201 7.55 9.31 5.13
N TRP A 202 6.85 8.34 4.56
CA TRP A 202 5.45 8.05 4.89
C TRP A 202 5.24 7.73 6.37
N ILE A 203 6.12 6.90 6.96
CA ILE A 203 6.08 6.51 8.38
C ILE A 203 6.22 7.74 9.29
N ARG A 204 7.20 8.60 9.04
CA ARG A 204 7.37 9.84 9.83
C ARG A 204 6.14 10.74 9.77
N GLU A 205 5.53 10.87 8.60
CA GLU A 205 4.31 11.68 8.44
C GLU A 205 3.12 11.02 9.16
N ALA A 206 2.99 9.69 9.11
CA ALA A 206 1.97 8.96 9.84
C ALA A 206 2.13 9.07 11.37
N GLU A 207 3.37 9.08 11.86
CA GLU A 207 3.69 9.26 13.29
C GLU A 207 3.34 10.66 13.79
N ASN A 208 3.45 11.67 12.93
CA ASN A 208 3.12 13.06 13.24
C ASN A 208 1.63 13.41 13.03
N GLU A 209 0.84 12.48 12.50
CA GLU A 209 -0.60 12.70 12.27
C GLU A 209 -1.35 12.79 13.61
N GLU A 210 -2.09 13.89 13.84
CA GLU A 210 -2.84 14.09 15.08
C GLU A 210 -4.17 13.33 15.13
N TRP A 211 -4.67 12.92 13.95
CA TRP A 211 -5.97 12.28 13.82
C TRP A 211 -5.96 10.81 14.27
N THR A 212 -7.05 10.41 14.91
CA THR A 212 -7.31 9.04 15.35
C THR A 212 -8.63 8.55 14.78
N ILE A 213 -8.61 7.33 14.23
CA ILE A 213 -9.83 6.65 13.76
C ILE A 213 -10.07 5.48 14.70
N GLU A 214 -10.99 5.66 15.65
CA GLU A 214 -11.24 4.74 16.78
C GLU A 214 -11.45 3.29 16.35
N GLN A 215 -12.15 3.05 15.24
CA GLN A 215 -12.40 1.69 14.73
C GLN A 215 -11.13 0.93 14.32
N PHE A 216 -10.00 1.62 14.11
CA PHE A 216 -8.70 1.04 13.78
C PHE A 216 -7.70 1.08 14.95
N GLU A 217 -8.12 1.61 16.09
CA GLU A 217 -7.40 1.51 17.36
C GLU A 217 -7.90 0.26 18.08
N MET A 218 -7.27 -0.89 17.78
CA MET A 218 -7.59 -2.12 18.52
C MET A 218 -7.20 -1.94 19.98
N ALA A 219 -8.06 -2.38 20.89
CA ALA A 219 -7.73 -2.43 22.29
C ALA A 219 -6.44 -3.25 22.50
N GLU A 220 -5.60 -2.80 23.41
CA GLU A 220 -4.50 -3.62 23.91
C GLU A 220 -5.10 -4.89 24.53
N ALA A 221 -4.58 -6.06 24.13
CA ALA A 221 -5.04 -7.35 24.62
C ALA A 221 -4.67 -7.55 26.11
#